data_d8ef5d9d7f48741a9f00d85bb8473a6f
#
_entry.id   d8ef5d9d7f48741a9f00d85bb8473a6f
#
_cell.length_a   1.000
_cell.length_b   1.000
_cell.length_c   1.000
_cell.angle_alpha   90.00
_cell.angle_beta   90.00
_cell.angle_gamma   90.00
#
_symmetry.space_group_name_H-M   'P 1'
#
loop_
_entity.id
_entity.type
_entity.pdbx_description
1 polymer ?
#
loop_
_entity_poly.entity_id
_entity_poly.type
_entity_poly.pdbx_seq_one_letter_code
_entity_poly.pdbx_strand_id
1 'polypeptide(L)'
;MHTYPIDVAGLHRELPICKVTDDLYIGAFIVFGDAELTVACARELLKLVPADSYDYMLTAEAKSIPLIHEMARQSGAAKYFIARKGPKAYMPDPLHVVDKSITTAEE
;
A
#
# COMPACT_ATOMS: atom_id res chain seq x y z
N MET A 1 -8.30 -6.48 -23.67
CA MET A 1 -7.87 -6.77 -22.29
C MET A 1 -9.08 -6.85 -21.39
N HIS A 2 -9.15 -7.88 -20.58
CA HIS A 2 -10.20 -8.00 -19.59
C HIS A 2 -9.85 -7.17 -18.35
N THR A 3 -10.87 -6.51 -17.82
CA THR A 3 -10.73 -5.73 -16.59
C THR A 3 -11.84 -6.11 -15.63
N TYR A 4 -11.64 -5.76 -14.37
CA TYR A 4 -12.64 -5.92 -13.33
C TYR A 4 -13.03 -4.52 -12.82
N PRO A 5 -14.29 -4.12 -12.95
CA PRO A 5 -14.69 -2.79 -12.48
C PRO A 5 -14.80 -2.75 -10.96
N ILE A 6 -14.36 -1.66 -10.37
CA ILE A 6 -14.46 -1.44 -8.93
C ILE A 6 -14.74 0.03 -8.64
N ASP A 7 -15.56 0.26 -7.64
CA ASP A 7 -15.76 1.61 -7.10
C ASP A 7 -15.10 1.66 -5.73
N VAL A 8 -14.15 2.55 -5.59
CA VAL A 8 -13.37 2.66 -4.35
C VAL A 8 -13.14 4.12 -4.02
N ALA A 9 -13.38 4.49 -2.77
CA ALA A 9 -13.22 5.85 -2.26
C ALA A 9 -13.94 6.90 -3.11
N GLY A 10 -15.10 6.52 -3.67
CA GLY A 10 -15.90 7.41 -4.52
C GLY A 10 -15.43 7.51 -5.96
N LEU A 11 -14.44 6.74 -6.36
CA LEU A 11 -13.88 6.75 -7.71
C LEU A 11 -14.12 5.41 -8.39
N HIS A 12 -14.35 5.47 -9.71
CA HIS A 12 -14.49 4.26 -10.52
C HIS A 12 -13.15 3.91 -11.17
N ARG A 13 -12.75 2.65 -11.10
CA ARG A 13 -11.53 2.14 -11.75
C ARG A 13 -11.80 0.80 -12.39
N GLU A 14 -11.05 0.52 -13.47
CA GLU A 14 -11.04 -0.77 -14.15
C GLU A 14 -9.72 -1.46 -13.84
N LEU A 15 -9.77 -2.51 -13.01
CA LEU A 15 -8.55 -3.22 -12.63
C LEU A 15 -8.13 -4.19 -13.73
N PRO A 16 -6.87 -4.17 -14.19
CA PRO A 16 -6.42 -5.18 -15.14
C PRO A 16 -6.41 -6.56 -14.49
N ILE A 17 -6.88 -7.55 -15.22
CA ILE A 17 -6.85 -8.94 -14.74
C ILE A 17 -5.53 -9.55 -15.18
N CYS A 18 -4.73 -9.95 -14.20
CA CYS A 18 -3.37 -10.42 -14.40
C CYS A 18 -3.24 -11.88 -13.98
N LYS A 19 -2.57 -12.68 -14.83
CA LYS A 19 -2.29 -14.07 -14.53
C LYS A 19 -1.13 -14.17 -13.54
N VAL A 20 -1.32 -14.89 -12.45
CA VAL A 20 -0.27 -15.16 -11.47
C VAL A 20 0.24 -16.58 -11.63
N THR A 21 -0.68 -17.55 -11.72
CA THR A 21 -0.36 -18.95 -12.02
C THR A 21 -1.38 -19.45 -13.04
N ASP A 22 -1.24 -20.70 -13.49
CA ASP A 22 -2.19 -21.28 -14.43
C ASP A 22 -3.61 -21.31 -13.89
N ASP A 23 -3.77 -21.38 -12.55
CA ASP A 23 -5.07 -21.46 -11.89
C ASP A 23 -5.47 -20.19 -11.15
N LEU A 24 -4.64 -19.14 -11.19
CA LEU A 24 -4.89 -17.93 -10.41
C LEU A 24 -4.72 -16.67 -11.25
N TYR A 25 -5.80 -15.91 -11.32
CA TYR A 25 -5.82 -14.57 -11.90
C TYR A 25 -6.23 -13.58 -10.83
N ILE A 26 -5.68 -12.41 -10.86
CA ILE A 26 -6.02 -11.34 -9.92
C ILE A 26 -6.42 -10.07 -10.66
N GLY A 27 -7.34 -9.31 -10.06
CA GLY A 27 -7.58 -7.94 -10.46
C GLY A 27 -6.55 -7.07 -9.75
N ALA A 28 -5.62 -6.52 -10.50
CA ALA A 28 -4.50 -5.79 -9.90
C ALA A 28 -4.94 -4.40 -9.45
N PHE A 29 -5.00 -4.20 -8.13
CA PHE A 29 -5.30 -2.90 -7.55
C PHE A 29 -3.97 -2.20 -7.22
N ILE A 30 -3.68 -1.14 -7.95
CA ILE A 30 -2.42 -0.41 -7.82
C ILE A 30 -2.74 1.05 -7.56
N VAL A 31 -2.32 1.55 -6.40
CA VAL A 31 -2.58 2.93 -5.99
C VAL A 31 -1.48 3.87 -6.49
N PHE A 32 -0.22 3.42 -6.44
CA PHE A 32 0.88 4.29 -6.83
C PHE A 32 0.79 4.66 -8.31
N GLY A 33 1.10 5.91 -8.62
CA GLY A 33 0.96 6.44 -9.96
C GLY A 33 -0.41 7.04 -10.23
N ASP A 34 -1.40 6.76 -9.38
CA ASP A 34 -2.75 7.33 -9.49
C ASP A 34 -2.93 8.30 -8.32
N ALA A 35 -2.60 9.55 -8.55
CA ALA A 35 -2.62 10.57 -7.49
C ALA A 35 -4.02 10.80 -6.93
N GLU A 36 -5.02 10.87 -7.79
CA GLU A 36 -6.39 11.07 -7.37
C GLU A 36 -6.86 9.94 -6.45
N LEU A 37 -6.59 8.71 -6.85
CA LEU A 37 -6.97 7.53 -6.09
C LEU A 37 -6.20 7.47 -4.77
N THR A 38 -4.92 7.81 -4.78
CA THR A 38 -4.09 7.83 -3.56
C THR A 38 -4.66 8.79 -2.52
N VAL A 39 -4.99 10.01 -2.92
CA VAL A 39 -5.56 11.00 -2.01
C VAL A 39 -6.91 10.53 -1.46
N ALA A 40 -7.78 10.02 -2.34
CA ALA A 40 -9.10 9.55 -1.95
C ALA A 40 -9.04 8.35 -1.01
N CYS A 41 -8.20 7.37 -1.32
CA CYS A 41 -8.02 6.20 -0.46
C CYS A 41 -7.46 6.57 0.91
N ALA A 42 -6.47 7.45 0.96
CA ALA A 42 -5.91 7.91 2.21
C ALA A 42 -6.98 8.57 3.07
N ARG A 43 -7.79 9.44 2.49
CA ARG A 43 -8.88 10.09 3.20
C ARG A 43 -9.88 9.09 3.78
N GLU A 44 -10.30 8.12 2.98
CA GLU A 44 -11.29 7.13 3.43
C GLU A 44 -10.73 6.18 4.48
N LEU A 45 -9.48 5.77 4.34
CA LEU A 45 -8.82 4.91 5.33
C LEU A 45 -8.67 5.61 6.67
N LEU A 46 -8.31 6.90 6.66
CA LEU A 46 -8.17 7.67 7.90
C LEU A 46 -9.49 7.79 8.65
N LYS A 47 -10.62 7.79 7.96
CA LYS A 47 -11.94 7.80 8.62
C LYS A 47 -12.20 6.54 9.42
N LEU A 48 -11.56 5.43 9.05
CA LEU A 48 -11.74 4.14 9.71
C LEU A 48 -10.81 3.96 10.92
N VAL A 49 -9.83 4.84 11.09
CA VAL A 49 -8.81 4.73 12.13
C VAL A 49 -8.97 5.90 13.11
N PRO A 50 -9.33 5.63 14.37
CA PRO A 50 -9.40 6.70 15.36
C PRO A 50 -8.04 7.38 15.53
N ALA A 51 -8.06 8.73 15.64
CA ALA A 51 -6.83 9.54 15.64
C ALA A 51 -5.81 9.15 16.70
N ASP A 52 -6.27 8.73 17.87
CA ASP A 52 -5.40 8.42 19.02
C ASP A 52 -5.23 6.93 19.24
N SER A 53 -5.53 6.09 18.21
CA SER A 53 -5.51 4.64 18.34
C SER A 53 -4.17 4.01 18.00
N TYR A 54 -3.18 4.78 17.53
CA TYR A 54 -1.88 4.27 17.12
C TYR A 54 -0.80 5.32 17.40
N ASP A 55 0.44 4.85 17.50
CA ASP A 55 1.59 5.73 17.71
C ASP A 55 2.37 5.98 16.42
N TYR A 56 2.42 4.98 15.54
CA TYR A 56 3.20 5.04 14.32
C TYR A 56 2.44 4.49 13.13
N MET A 57 2.78 4.99 11.94
CA MET A 57 2.31 4.45 10.67
C MET A 57 3.46 3.67 10.03
N LEU A 58 3.17 2.47 9.55
CA LEU A 58 4.15 1.59 8.93
C LEU A 58 3.55 0.93 7.70
N THR A 59 4.33 0.83 6.63
CA THR A 59 3.97 0.03 5.48
C THR A 59 5.18 -0.72 4.94
N ALA A 60 4.93 -1.81 4.23
CA ALA A 60 5.99 -2.50 3.48
C ALA A 60 6.16 -1.81 2.12
N GLU A 61 7.39 -1.84 1.58
CA GLU A 61 7.59 -1.34 0.22
C GLU A 61 6.94 -2.30 -0.79
N ALA A 62 6.52 -1.86 -2.00
CA ALA A 62 6.80 -0.50 -2.44
C ALA A 62 5.52 0.24 -2.83
N LYS A 63 4.46 -0.48 -3.23
CA LYS A 63 3.28 0.12 -3.88
C LYS A 63 2.47 1.02 -2.96
N SER A 64 2.54 0.78 -1.66
CA SER A 64 1.78 1.55 -0.67
C SER A 64 2.55 2.74 -0.10
N ILE A 65 3.78 3.00 -0.58
CA ILE A 65 4.54 4.16 -0.09
C ILE A 65 3.81 5.48 -0.36
N PRO A 66 3.31 5.75 -1.58
CA PRO A 66 2.55 6.99 -1.79
C PRO A 66 1.30 7.08 -0.90
N LEU A 67 0.64 5.95 -0.65
CA LEU A 67 -0.55 5.92 0.18
C LEU A 67 -0.24 6.30 1.63
N ILE A 68 0.80 5.70 2.23
CA ILE A 68 1.15 6.03 3.61
C ILE A 68 1.65 7.47 3.73
N HIS A 69 2.37 7.96 2.72
CA HIS A 69 2.80 9.35 2.70
C HIS A 69 1.59 10.28 2.74
N GLU A 70 0.59 10.03 1.92
CA GLU A 70 -0.61 10.85 1.86
C GLU A 70 -1.43 10.74 3.15
N MET A 71 -1.48 9.55 3.76
CA MET A 71 -2.13 9.38 5.06
C MET A 71 -1.41 10.17 6.15
N ALA A 72 -0.09 10.16 6.15
CA ALA A 72 0.69 10.97 7.09
C ALA A 72 0.41 12.47 6.89
N ARG A 73 0.43 12.92 5.63
CA ARG A 73 0.18 14.32 5.30
C ARG A 73 -1.22 14.75 5.77
N GLN A 74 -2.25 13.97 5.45
CA GLN A 74 -3.63 14.33 5.81
C GLN A 74 -3.87 14.28 7.31
N SER A 75 -3.24 13.35 8.03
CA SER A 75 -3.40 13.21 9.48
C SER A 75 -2.52 14.16 10.29
N GLY A 76 -1.57 14.83 9.64
CA GLY A 76 -0.64 15.72 10.33
C GLY A 76 0.53 15.00 10.97
N ALA A 77 0.76 13.73 10.66
CA ALA A 77 1.91 12.99 11.17
C ALA A 77 3.21 13.49 10.53
N ALA A 78 4.23 13.71 11.34
CA ALA A 78 5.52 14.20 10.85
C ALA A 78 6.36 13.13 10.20
N LYS A 79 6.14 11.87 10.53
CA LYS A 79 6.94 10.74 10.06
C LYS A 79 6.08 9.50 9.83
N TYR A 80 6.59 8.61 9.01
CA TYR A 80 6.06 7.27 8.82
C TYR A 80 7.24 6.35 8.56
N PHE A 81 7.00 5.03 8.64
CA PHE A 81 8.05 4.04 8.51
C PHE A 81 7.77 3.09 7.36
N ILE A 82 8.85 2.62 6.73
CA ILE A 82 8.75 1.71 5.59
C ILE A 82 9.59 0.48 5.90
N ALA A 83 8.93 -0.70 5.89
CA ALA A 83 9.65 -1.96 5.98
C ALA A 83 10.23 -2.24 4.59
N ARG A 84 11.57 -2.25 4.52
CA ARG A 84 12.29 -2.43 3.26
C ARG A 84 12.56 -3.93 3.04
N LYS A 85 12.73 -4.30 1.77
CA LYS A 85 12.96 -5.69 1.39
C LYS A 85 14.35 -6.21 1.75
N GLY A 86 15.24 -5.31 2.15
CA GLY A 86 16.57 -5.65 2.62
C GLY A 86 17.19 -4.50 3.40
N PRO A 87 18.24 -4.76 4.19
CA PRO A 87 18.88 -3.69 4.96
C PRO A 87 19.52 -2.66 4.02
N LYS A 88 19.45 -1.40 4.42
CA LYS A 88 20.02 -0.28 3.69
C LYS A 88 21.10 0.39 4.52
N ALA A 89 22.02 1.10 3.86
CA ALA A 89 23.15 1.73 4.55
C ALA A 89 22.72 2.74 5.63
N TYR A 90 21.55 3.34 5.49
CA TYR A 90 21.04 4.32 6.44
C TYR A 90 20.26 3.69 7.60
N MET A 91 20.24 2.35 7.69
CA MET A 91 19.54 1.63 8.76
C MET A 91 20.54 1.12 9.81
N PRO A 92 20.70 1.80 10.95
CA PRO A 92 21.48 1.23 12.04
C PRO A 92 20.66 0.15 12.76
N ASP A 93 21.26 -1.03 12.96
CA ASP A 93 20.64 -2.14 13.68
C ASP A 93 19.21 -2.47 13.22
N PRO A 94 19.00 -2.80 11.93
CA PRO A 94 17.65 -3.04 11.43
C PRO A 94 17.05 -4.32 12.02
N LEU A 95 15.76 -4.26 12.32
CA LEU A 95 14.99 -5.47 12.64
C LEU A 95 14.75 -6.23 11.35
N HIS A 96 14.79 -7.55 11.41
CA HIS A 96 14.64 -8.41 10.24
C HIS A 96 13.58 -9.47 10.46
N VAL A 97 12.64 -9.57 9.53
CA VAL A 97 11.58 -10.58 9.52
C VAL A 97 11.47 -11.14 8.12
N VAL A 98 11.32 -12.45 8.00
CA VAL A 98 11.10 -13.10 6.70
C VAL A 98 9.63 -13.47 6.59
N ASP A 99 9.04 -13.12 5.46
CA ASP A 99 7.65 -13.43 5.17
C ASP A 99 7.52 -13.93 3.73
N LYS A 100 6.36 -14.46 3.40
CA LYS A 100 6.10 -15.08 2.12
C LYS A 100 4.79 -14.55 1.52
N SER A 101 4.83 -14.19 0.24
CA SER A 101 3.64 -13.70 -0.43
C SER A 101 3.18 -14.71 -1.48
N ILE A 102 1.93 -14.59 -1.91
CA ILE A 102 1.40 -15.46 -2.98
C ILE A 102 1.90 -15.05 -4.36
N THR A 103 2.47 -13.88 -4.49
CA THR A 103 2.95 -13.34 -5.78
C THR A 103 4.46 -13.25 -5.87
N THR A 104 5.16 -13.27 -4.73
CA THR A 104 6.62 -13.26 -4.67
C THR A 104 7.11 -14.40 -3.78
N ALA A 105 8.36 -14.82 -3.95
CA ALA A 105 8.88 -15.97 -3.22
C ALA A 105 9.03 -15.67 -1.72
N GLU A 106 9.77 -14.63 -1.37
CA GLU A 106 10.03 -14.23 0.02
C GLU A 106 10.31 -12.74 0.11
N GLU A 107 9.93 -12.14 1.22
CA GLU A 107 10.20 -10.73 1.49
C GLU A 107 10.65 -10.49 2.93
#